data_a2623132aa880c3b35ac764ab16c87f0
#
_entry.id   a2623132aa880c3b35ac764ab16c87f0
#
_cell.length_a   1.000
_cell.length_b   1.000
_cell.length_c   1.000
_cell.angle_alpha   90.00
_cell.angle_beta   90.00
_cell.angle_gamma   90.00
#
_symmetry.space_group_name_H-M   'P 1'
#
loop_
_entity.id
_entity.type
_entity.pdbx_description
1 polymer ?
#
loop_
_entity_poly.entity_id
_entity_poly.type
_entity_poly.pdbx_seq_one_letter_code
_entity_poly.pdbx_strand_id
1 'polypeptide(L)'
;MTKQQKLWTLLTILSTFLWGVSGLFAKFIFELEPKLTPLLLSQIRMLGGGLVLLALASYKKEAPLALWQNKQSAKTAIAYGLGGIIPVQFCYFMAIKLGDASIATILQFVGPFFIILYLVVFQKQRPRRIEVISALVAFLGVALLATHGDLTQLAITPAVLIWGLLSAVGG
;
A
#
# COMPACT_ATOMS: atom_id res chain seq x y z
N MET A 1 18.28 -19.96 -10.68
CA MET A 1 17.73 -18.64 -11.07
C MET A 1 18.50 -18.11 -12.27
N THR A 2 17.80 -17.72 -13.32
CA THR A 2 18.40 -17.06 -14.48
C THR A 2 18.92 -15.67 -14.10
N LYS A 3 19.83 -15.10 -14.91
CA LYS A 3 20.37 -13.74 -14.70
C LYS A 3 19.25 -12.70 -14.61
N GLN A 4 18.21 -12.87 -15.43
CA GLN A 4 17.03 -12.01 -15.45
C GLN A 4 16.19 -12.14 -14.18
N GLN A 5 15.98 -13.35 -13.66
CA GLN A 5 15.28 -13.56 -12.40
C GLN A 5 16.00 -12.90 -11.21
N LYS A 6 17.33 -13.00 -11.15
CA LYS A 6 18.15 -12.33 -10.12
C LYS A 6 17.97 -10.81 -10.16
N LEU A 7 17.97 -10.22 -11.37
CA LEU A 7 17.76 -8.78 -11.54
C LEU A 7 16.38 -8.34 -11.03
N TRP A 8 15.31 -9.05 -11.43
CA TRP A 8 13.96 -8.73 -10.98
C TRP A 8 13.80 -8.89 -9.47
N THR A 9 14.39 -9.93 -8.88
CA THR A 9 14.40 -10.10 -7.41
C THR A 9 15.11 -8.95 -6.71
N LEU A 10 16.27 -8.53 -7.22
CA LEU A 10 17.01 -7.39 -6.65
C LEU A 10 16.20 -6.09 -6.75
N LEU A 11 15.57 -5.82 -7.89
CA LEU A 11 14.72 -4.64 -8.08
C LEU A 11 13.51 -4.66 -7.13
N THR A 12 12.92 -5.83 -6.90
CA THR A 12 11.82 -5.97 -5.94
C THR A 12 12.27 -5.67 -4.52
N ILE A 13 13.41 -6.22 -4.09
CA ILE A 13 13.97 -5.95 -2.76
C ILE A 13 14.27 -4.45 -2.60
N LEU A 14 14.88 -3.83 -3.61
CA LEU A 14 15.17 -2.40 -3.57
C LEU A 14 13.90 -1.56 -3.50
N SER A 15 12.87 -1.89 -4.27
CA SER A 15 11.61 -1.15 -4.26
C SER A 15 10.87 -1.26 -2.92
N THR A 16 10.87 -2.44 -2.30
CA THR A 16 10.25 -2.62 -0.97
C THR A 16 11.02 -1.89 0.12
N PHE A 17 12.35 -1.89 0.04
CA PHE A 17 13.18 -1.10 0.95
C PHE A 17 12.90 0.41 0.81
N LEU A 18 12.89 0.94 -0.41
CA LEU A 18 12.58 2.35 -0.68
C LEU A 18 11.16 2.72 -0.23
N TRP A 19 10.21 1.80 -0.33
CA TRP A 19 8.85 2.02 0.17
C TRP A 19 8.83 2.17 1.69
N GLY A 20 9.50 1.28 2.43
CA GLY A 20 9.63 1.40 3.89
C GLY A 20 10.30 2.71 4.32
N VAL A 21 11.42 3.05 3.69
CA VAL A 21 12.13 4.32 3.93
C VAL A 21 11.22 5.53 3.67
N SER A 22 10.42 5.50 2.59
CA SER A 22 9.45 6.56 2.28
C SER A 22 8.40 6.75 3.38
N GLY A 23 7.95 5.67 4.05
CA GLY A 23 7.05 5.75 5.19
C GLY A 23 7.68 6.44 6.40
N LEU A 24 8.94 6.12 6.70
CA LEU A 24 9.70 6.79 7.77
C LEU A 24 9.89 8.29 7.48
N PHE A 25 10.25 8.64 6.25
CA PHE A 25 10.32 10.04 5.85
C PHE A 25 8.99 10.77 5.99
N ALA A 26 7.87 10.13 5.65
CA ALA A 26 6.56 10.72 5.84
C ALA A 26 6.27 11.01 7.32
N LYS A 27 6.60 10.08 8.22
CA LYS A 27 6.45 10.30 9.66
C LYS A 27 7.28 11.49 10.12
N PHE A 28 8.56 11.53 9.74
CA PHE A 28 9.47 12.62 10.06
C PHE A 28 8.97 13.99 9.56
N ILE A 29 8.44 14.05 8.33
CA ILE A 29 7.84 15.27 7.77
C ILE A 29 6.63 15.73 8.58
N PHE A 30 5.76 14.82 9.01
CA PHE A 30 4.60 15.17 9.84
C PHE A 30 4.98 15.64 11.24
N GLU A 31 6.11 15.19 11.77
CA GLU A 31 6.65 15.67 13.05
C GLU A 31 7.26 17.06 12.93
N LEU A 32 7.96 17.34 11.83
CA LEU A 32 8.54 18.67 11.55
C LEU A 32 7.48 19.71 11.21
N GLU A 33 6.46 19.34 10.46
CA GLU A 33 5.40 20.23 10.00
C GLU A 33 4.01 19.63 10.29
N PRO A 34 3.51 19.76 11.52
CA PRO A 34 2.22 19.17 11.93
C PRO A 34 1.01 19.68 11.14
N LYS A 35 1.12 20.87 10.51
CA LYS A 35 0.08 21.45 9.67
C LYS A 35 -0.03 20.76 8.32
N LEU A 36 1.00 20.01 7.90
CA LEU A 36 0.96 19.29 6.65
C LEU A 36 -0.16 18.24 6.67
N THR A 37 -0.98 18.25 5.63
CA THR A 37 -2.09 17.30 5.52
C THR A 37 -1.62 16.01 4.83
N PRO A 38 -2.12 14.83 5.27
CA PRO A 38 -1.86 13.56 4.59
C PRO A 38 -2.25 13.58 3.10
N LEU A 39 -3.31 14.33 2.76
CA LEU A 39 -3.75 14.51 1.39
C LEU A 39 -2.67 15.20 0.53
N LEU A 40 -2.10 16.30 1.01
CA LEU A 40 -1.07 17.04 0.29
C LEU A 40 0.19 16.18 0.08
N LEU A 41 0.63 15.45 1.11
CA LEU A 41 1.80 14.58 1.00
C LEU A 41 1.55 13.43 0.02
N SER A 42 0.36 12.82 0.04
CA SER A 42 0.00 11.78 -0.93
C SER A 42 -0.02 12.32 -2.38
N GLN A 43 -0.56 13.51 -2.60
CA GLN A 43 -0.58 14.16 -3.91
C GLN A 43 0.83 14.44 -4.44
N ILE A 44 1.70 15.03 -3.61
CA ILE A 44 3.10 15.31 -4.00
C ILE A 44 3.81 14.01 -4.39
N ARG A 45 3.66 12.95 -3.58
CA ARG A 45 4.26 11.64 -3.85
C ARG A 45 3.74 11.03 -5.15
N MET A 46 2.43 11.05 -5.37
CA MET A 46 1.81 10.48 -6.57
C MET A 46 2.16 11.26 -7.84
N LEU A 47 2.12 12.58 -7.78
CA LEU A 47 2.50 13.42 -8.92
C LEU A 47 4.00 13.27 -9.24
N GLY A 48 4.86 13.32 -8.22
CA GLY A 48 6.30 13.13 -8.41
C GLY A 48 6.63 11.77 -9.00
N GLY A 49 6.09 10.68 -8.42
CA GLY A 49 6.25 9.32 -8.94
C GLY A 49 5.69 9.16 -10.36
N GLY A 50 4.52 9.70 -10.62
CA GLY A 50 3.88 9.69 -11.94
C GLY A 50 4.70 10.39 -13.01
N LEU A 51 5.25 11.58 -12.71
CA LEU A 51 6.11 12.33 -13.62
C LEU A 51 7.41 11.56 -13.93
N VAL A 52 8.04 10.97 -12.92
CA VAL A 52 9.25 10.15 -13.12
C VAL A 52 8.95 8.95 -14.01
N LEU A 53 7.84 8.23 -13.76
CA LEU A 53 7.45 7.08 -14.58
C LEU A 53 7.12 7.48 -16.01
N LEU A 54 6.43 8.60 -16.23
CA LEU A 54 6.16 9.14 -17.57
C LEU A 54 7.45 9.51 -18.30
N ALA A 55 8.40 10.13 -17.61
CA ALA A 55 9.69 10.48 -18.19
C ALA A 55 10.48 9.22 -18.59
N LEU A 56 10.49 8.18 -17.72
CA LEU A 56 11.15 6.91 -18.01
C LEU A 56 10.50 6.15 -19.18
N ALA A 57 9.17 6.11 -19.25
CA ALA A 57 8.45 5.48 -20.35
C ALA A 57 8.72 6.22 -21.68
N SER A 58 8.72 7.54 -21.65
CA SER A 58 9.05 8.37 -22.83
C SER A 58 10.50 8.14 -23.28
N TYR A 59 11.44 8.04 -22.34
CA TYR A 59 12.85 7.74 -22.65
C TYR A 59 13.01 6.37 -23.32
N LYS A 60 12.26 5.36 -22.87
CA LYS A 60 12.24 4.03 -23.47
C LYS A 60 11.46 3.96 -24.79
N LYS A 61 10.96 5.08 -25.29
CA LYS A 61 10.10 5.16 -26.49
C LYS A 61 8.83 4.30 -26.38
N GLU A 62 8.38 4.00 -25.17
CA GLU A 62 7.06 3.44 -24.93
C GLU A 62 6.03 4.57 -25.15
N ALA A 63 4.81 4.22 -25.53
CA ALA A 63 3.74 5.18 -25.76
C ALA A 63 2.81 5.26 -24.52
N PRO A 64 3.22 5.90 -23.40
CA PRO A 64 2.46 5.90 -22.14
C PRO A 64 1.09 6.57 -22.30
N LEU A 65 0.94 7.47 -23.27
CA LEU A 65 -0.33 8.14 -23.57
C LEU A 65 -1.27 7.30 -24.44
N ALA A 66 -0.84 6.18 -25.00
CA ALA A 66 -1.71 5.27 -25.76
C ALA A 66 -2.88 4.73 -24.93
N LEU A 67 -2.73 4.66 -23.59
CA LEU A 67 -3.80 4.32 -22.68
C LEU A 67 -5.05 5.20 -22.87
N TRP A 68 -4.85 6.48 -23.15
CA TRP A 68 -5.93 7.46 -23.32
C TRP A 68 -6.64 7.37 -24.68
N GLN A 69 -6.07 6.68 -25.65
CA GLN A 69 -6.69 6.46 -26.96
C GLN A 69 -7.85 5.47 -26.88
N ASN A 70 -7.81 4.56 -25.92
CA ASN A 70 -8.91 3.60 -25.69
C ASN A 70 -9.78 4.09 -24.52
N LYS A 71 -11.03 4.47 -24.80
CA LYS A 71 -11.98 4.97 -23.82
C LYS A 71 -12.20 4.01 -22.63
N GLN A 72 -12.20 2.70 -22.87
CA GLN A 72 -12.39 1.71 -21.82
C GLN A 72 -11.17 1.66 -20.89
N SER A 73 -9.96 1.64 -21.45
CA SER A 73 -8.72 1.65 -20.70
C SER A 73 -8.58 2.94 -19.87
N ALA A 74 -8.92 4.08 -20.48
CA ALA A 74 -8.91 5.38 -19.79
C ALA A 74 -9.90 5.41 -18.61
N LYS A 75 -11.15 4.93 -18.80
CA LYS A 75 -12.14 4.82 -17.72
C LYS A 75 -11.66 3.93 -16.59
N THR A 76 -11.09 2.77 -16.91
CA THR A 76 -10.56 1.83 -15.89
C THR A 76 -9.40 2.47 -15.13
N ALA A 77 -8.49 3.15 -15.82
CA ALA A 77 -7.36 3.84 -15.17
C ALA A 77 -7.83 4.98 -14.25
N ILE A 78 -8.81 5.78 -14.68
CA ILE A 78 -9.40 6.83 -13.84
C ILE A 78 -10.12 6.23 -12.63
N ALA A 79 -10.95 5.21 -12.83
CA ALA A 79 -11.68 4.54 -11.75
C ALA A 79 -10.73 3.93 -10.73
N TYR A 80 -9.66 3.27 -11.18
CA TYR A 80 -8.63 2.71 -10.30
C TYR A 80 -7.82 3.80 -9.59
N GLY A 81 -7.47 4.88 -10.27
CA GLY A 81 -6.75 6.00 -9.67
C GLY A 81 -7.57 6.71 -8.59
N LEU A 82 -8.81 7.07 -8.90
CA LEU A 82 -9.68 7.82 -7.99
C LEU A 82 -10.29 6.94 -6.89
N GLY A 83 -10.71 5.73 -7.23
CA GLY A 83 -11.39 4.82 -6.30
C GLY A 83 -10.47 3.86 -5.54
N GLY A 84 -9.29 3.59 -6.07
CA GLY A 84 -8.30 2.69 -5.46
C GLY A 84 -7.12 3.47 -4.87
N ILE A 85 -6.18 3.89 -5.72
CA ILE A 85 -4.87 4.39 -5.28
C ILE A 85 -4.97 5.63 -4.38
N ILE A 86 -5.78 6.64 -4.74
CA ILE A 86 -5.88 7.89 -3.96
C ILE A 86 -6.42 7.64 -2.55
N PRO A 87 -7.56 6.95 -2.35
CA PRO A 87 -8.05 6.64 -1.00
C PRO A 87 -7.07 5.80 -0.19
N VAL A 88 -6.43 4.80 -0.79
CA VAL A 88 -5.44 3.95 -0.13
C VAL A 88 -4.26 4.76 0.39
N GLN A 89 -3.68 5.60 -0.46
CA GLN A 89 -2.55 6.44 -0.08
C GLN A 89 -2.93 7.46 1.00
N PHE A 90 -4.11 8.05 0.89
CA PHE A 90 -4.63 8.97 1.90
C PHE A 90 -4.80 8.25 3.25
N CYS A 91 -5.47 7.09 3.28
CA CYS A 91 -5.65 6.31 4.50
C CYS A 91 -4.33 5.87 5.12
N TYR A 92 -3.36 5.46 4.28
CA TYR A 92 -2.03 5.09 4.72
C TYR A 92 -1.31 6.24 5.42
N PHE A 93 -1.30 7.44 4.81
CA PHE A 93 -0.67 8.61 5.42
C PHE A 93 -1.43 9.13 6.64
N MET A 94 -2.75 8.95 6.70
CA MET A 94 -3.52 9.22 7.93
C MET A 94 -3.08 8.30 9.06
N ALA A 95 -2.90 7.01 8.79
CA ALA A 95 -2.41 6.06 9.79
C ALA A 95 -0.99 6.41 10.27
N ILE A 96 -0.10 6.86 9.36
CA ILE A 96 1.26 7.32 9.73
C ILE A 96 1.19 8.58 10.60
N LYS A 97 0.37 9.56 10.20
CA LYS A 97 0.27 10.84 10.93
C LYS A 97 -0.26 10.66 12.35
N LEU A 98 -1.25 9.77 12.52
CA LEU A 98 -1.90 9.52 13.81
C LEU A 98 -1.17 8.50 14.68
N GLY A 99 -0.28 7.71 14.09
CA GLY A 99 0.45 6.64 14.75
C GLY A 99 1.91 6.59 14.35
N ASP A 100 2.31 5.43 13.82
CA ASP A 100 3.67 5.14 13.41
C ASP A 100 3.72 4.54 12.00
N ALA A 101 4.81 4.79 11.26
CA ALA A 101 4.99 4.29 9.90
C ALA A 101 5.08 2.76 9.84
N SER A 102 5.69 2.13 10.84
CA SER A 102 5.82 0.68 10.94
C SER A 102 4.45 0.03 11.10
N ILE A 103 3.64 0.56 12.03
CA ILE A 103 2.29 0.07 12.31
C ILE A 103 1.40 0.25 11.08
N ALA A 104 1.41 1.43 10.44
CA ALA A 104 0.63 1.70 9.24
C ALA A 104 1.00 0.73 8.11
N THR A 105 2.29 0.45 7.91
CA THR A 105 2.78 -0.47 6.89
C THR A 105 2.35 -1.91 7.17
N ILE A 106 2.45 -2.37 8.42
CA ILE A 106 2.05 -3.73 8.78
C ILE A 106 0.53 -3.92 8.65
N LEU A 107 -0.27 -2.92 9.05
CA LEU A 107 -1.72 -2.96 8.82
C LEU A 107 -2.07 -3.05 7.34
N GLN A 108 -1.34 -2.36 6.48
CA GLN A 108 -1.54 -2.44 5.02
C GLN A 108 -1.22 -3.85 4.48
N PHE A 109 -0.26 -4.58 5.06
CA PHE A 109 0.03 -5.97 4.68
C PHE A 109 -1.10 -6.97 5.00
N VAL A 110 -2.17 -6.55 5.68
CA VAL A 110 -3.41 -7.35 5.79
C VAL A 110 -4.20 -7.37 4.47
N GLY A 111 -3.87 -6.50 3.50
CA GLY A 111 -4.54 -6.44 2.19
C GLY A 111 -4.74 -7.79 1.50
N PRO A 112 -3.74 -8.67 1.36
CA PRO A 112 -3.89 -10.00 0.81
C PRO A 112 -4.97 -10.86 1.49
N PHE A 113 -5.22 -10.66 2.79
CA PHE A 113 -6.30 -11.34 3.49
C PHE A 113 -7.68 -10.91 2.96
N PHE A 114 -7.90 -9.63 2.71
CA PHE A 114 -9.15 -9.15 2.11
C PHE A 114 -9.34 -9.66 0.70
N ILE A 115 -8.26 -9.79 -0.09
CA ILE A 115 -8.31 -10.38 -1.44
C ILE A 115 -8.73 -11.86 -1.36
N ILE A 116 -8.13 -12.65 -0.47
CA ILE A 116 -8.49 -14.05 -0.26
C ILE A 116 -9.96 -14.17 0.15
N LEU A 117 -10.39 -13.34 1.11
CA LEU A 117 -11.78 -13.33 1.57
C LEU A 117 -12.76 -13.01 0.42
N TYR A 118 -12.43 -12.02 -0.41
CA TYR A 118 -13.21 -11.68 -1.59
C TYR A 118 -13.31 -12.85 -2.58
N LEU A 119 -12.18 -13.50 -2.89
CA LEU A 119 -12.15 -14.65 -3.80
C LEU A 119 -12.98 -15.82 -3.29
N VAL A 120 -12.95 -16.08 -1.98
CA VAL A 120 -13.74 -17.15 -1.35
C VAL A 120 -15.23 -16.82 -1.37
N VAL A 121 -15.61 -15.61 -0.95
CA VAL A 121 -17.02 -15.24 -0.75
C VAL A 121 -17.71 -14.98 -2.09
N PHE A 122 -17.09 -14.18 -2.96
CA PHE A 122 -17.73 -13.73 -4.20
C PHE A 122 -17.42 -14.61 -5.41
N GLN A 123 -16.20 -15.12 -5.52
CA GLN A 123 -15.83 -15.98 -6.65
C GLN A 123 -15.93 -17.47 -6.33
N LYS A 124 -16.25 -17.84 -5.07
CA LYS A 124 -16.37 -19.24 -4.60
C LYS A 124 -15.12 -20.07 -4.89
N GLN A 125 -13.96 -19.42 -5.02
CA GLN A 125 -12.69 -20.10 -5.21
C GLN A 125 -12.22 -20.65 -3.87
N ARG A 126 -11.70 -21.89 -3.87
CA ARG A 126 -11.12 -22.48 -2.66
C ARG A 126 -9.68 -21.99 -2.51
N PRO A 127 -9.34 -21.28 -1.41
CA PRO A 127 -7.98 -20.82 -1.19
C PRO A 127 -7.04 -22.02 -0.99
N ARG A 128 -5.80 -21.86 -1.40
CA ARG A 128 -4.78 -22.86 -1.13
C ARG A 128 -4.46 -22.88 0.37
N ARG A 129 -4.14 -24.05 0.90
CA ARG A 129 -3.80 -24.18 2.34
C ARG A 129 -2.68 -23.22 2.77
N ILE A 130 -1.69 -23.00 1.89
CA ILE A 130 -0.58 -22.08 2.16
C ILE A 130 -1.08 -20.63 2.29
N GLU A 131 -2.05 -20.21 1.48
CA GLU A 131 -2.63 -18.85 1.52
C GLU A 131 -3.37 -18.61 2.84
N VAL A 132 -4.13 -19.61 3.31
CA VAL A 132 -4.83 -19.54 4.60
C VAL A 132 -3.84 -19.47 5.76
N ILE A 133 -2.81 -20.32 5.75
CA ILE A 133 -1.77 -20.34 6.78
C ILE A 133 -1.04 -19.00 6.81
N SER A 134 -0.62 -18.48 5.65
CA SER A 134 0.07 -17.19 5.54
C SER A 134 -0.81 -16.03 6.04
N ALA A 135 -2.11 -16.04 5.72
CA ALA A 135 -3.06 -15.04 6.18
C ALA A 135 -3.23 -15.08 7.71
N LEU A 136 -3.33 -16.29 8.30
CA LEU A 136 -3.42 -16.45 9.74
C LEU A 136 -2.14 -15.97 10.45
N VAL A 137 -0.97 -16.31 9.93
CA VAL A 137 0.32 -15.86 10.49
C VAL A 137 0.43 -14.33 10.40
N ALA A 138 0.04 -13.73 9.26
CA ALA A 138 0.02 -12.28 9.10
C ALA A 138 -0.94 -11.62 10.10
N PHE A 139 -2.15 -12.16 10.27
CA PHE A 139 -3.13 -11.67 11.23
C PHE A 139 -2.62 -11.72 12.67
N LEU A 140 -2.00 -12.84 13.06
CA LEU A 140 -1.37 -13.00 14.38
C LEU A 140 -0.23 -11.99 14.57
N GLY A 141 0.60 -11.78 13.54
CA GLY A 141 1.66 -10.77 13.58
C GLY A 141 1.11 -9.35 13.81
N VAL A 142 0.05 -8.99 13.09
CA VAL A 142 -0.64 -7.70 13.27
C VAL A 142 -1.25 -7.59 14.68
N ALA A 143 -1.90 -8.66 15.18
CA ALA A 143 -2.47 -8.67 16.52
C ALA A 143 -1.40 -8.49 17.61
N LEU A 144 -0.29 -9.21 17.53
CA LEU A 144 0.84 -9.06 18.45
C LEU A 144 1.45 -7.66 18.41
N LEU A 145 1.56 -7.06 17.24
CA LEU A 145 2.05 -5.70 17.09
C LEU A 145 1.07 -4.69 17.67
N ALA A 146 -0.23 -4.85 17.39
CA ALA A 146 -1.28 -3.94 17.83
C ALA A 146 -1.44 -3.91 19.35
N THR A 147 -1.04 -5.01 20.03
CA THR A 147 -1.14 -5.18 21.47
C THR A 147 0.21 -5.10 22.20
N HIS A 148 1.32 -4.89 21.47
CA HIS A 148 2.68 -5.01 22.02
C HIS A 148 2.92 -6.33 22.79
N GLY A 149 2.21 -7.40 22.37
CA GLY A 149 2.26 -8.71 23.01
C GLY A 149 1.35 -8.88 24.24
N ASP A 150 0.68 -7.82 24.69
CA ASP A 150 -0.33 -7.88 25.75
C ASP A 150 -1.74 -7.78 25.14
N LEU A 151 -2.38 -8.92 24.97
CA LEU A 151 -3.72 -9.03 24.35
C LEU A 151 -4.83 -8.33 25.16
N THR A 152 -4.54 -7.85 26.36
CA THR A 152 -5.51 -7.14 27.20
C THR A 152 -5.55 -5.64 26.95
N GLN A 153 -4.53 -5.09 26.27
CA GLN A 153 -4.41 -3.66 25.99
C GLN A 153 -4.14 -3.41 24.50
N LEU A 154 -4.94 -2.55 23.89
CA LEU A 154 -4.67 -2.02 22.57
C LEU A 154 -3.60 -0.92 22.68
N ALA A 155 -2.39 -1.21 22.26
CA ALA A 155 -1.30 -0.24 22.20
C ALA A 155 -1.46 0.75 21.03
N ILE A 156 -2.36 0.45 20.09
CA ILE A 156 -2.66 1.26 18.90
C ILE A 156 -3.99 1.96 19.13
N THR A 157 -4.04 3.27 18.85
CA THR A 157 -5.30 3.99 18.90
C THR A 157 -6.29 3.47 17.86
N PRO A 158 -7.60 3.39 18.19
CA PRO A 158 -8.62 2.91 17.24
C PRO A 158 -8.59 3.64 15.89
N ALA A 159 -8.23 4.94 15.90
CA ALA A 159 -8.12 5.72 14.68
C ALA A 159 -7.01 5.19 13.74
N VAL A 160 -5.84 4.84 14.27
CA VAL A 160 -4.73 4.26 13.49
C VAL A 160 -5.13 2.91 12.92
N LEU A 161 -5.82 2.09 13.71
CA LEU A 161 -6.30 0.78 13.26
C LEU A 161 -7.28 0.92 12.10
N ILE A 162 -8.28 1.81 12.22
CA ILE A 162 -9.28 2.05 11.17
C ILE A 162 -8.62 2.53 9.89
N TRP A 163 -7.79 3.56 9.94
CA TRP A 163 -7.13 4.10 8.75
C TRP A 163 -6.16 3.11 8.11
N GLY A 164 -5.41 2.36 8.93
CA GLY A 164 -4.52 1.32 8.44
C GLY A 164 -5.26 0.19 7.72
N LEU A 165 -6.36 -0.31 8.29
CA LEU A 165 -7.19 -1.35 7.66
C LEU A 165 -7.91 -0.83 6.40
N LEU A 166 -8.40 0.42 6.39
CA LEU A 166 -8.97 1.02 5.19
C LEU A 166 -7.93 1.12 4.06
N SER A 167 -6.66 1.39 4.39
CA SER A 167 -5.59 1.38 3.39
C SER A 167 -5.32 -0.02 2.84
N ALA A 168 -5.57 -1.08 3.61
CA ALA A 168 -5.39 -2.47 3.20
C ALA A 168 -6.48 -2.97 2.25
N VAL A 169 -7.73 -2.45 2.37
CA VAL A 169 -8.87 -2.90 1.55
C VAL A 169 -8.77 -2.45 0.09
N GLY A 170 -8.10 -1.34 -0.17
CA GLY A 170 -8.03 -0.75 -1.52
C GLY A 170 -6.71 -1.02 -2.26
N GLY A 171 -5.76 -1.77 -1.64
CA GLY A 171 -4.43 -2.09 -2.20
C GLY A 171 -4.36 -3.36 -3.05
#